data_06be1551fd1f3563df6fa71dc7bfe2ae
#
_entry.id   06be1551fd1f3563df6fa71dc7bfe2ae
#
_cell.length_a   1.000
_cell.length_b   1.000
_cell.length_c   1.000
_cell.angle_alpha   90.00
_cell.angle_beta   90.00
_cell.angle_gamma   90.00
#
_symmetry.space_group_name_H-M   'P 1'
#
loop_
_entity.id
_entity.type
_entity.pdbx_description
1 polymer ?
#
loop_
_entity_poly.entity_id
_entity_poly.type
_entity_poly.pdbx_seq_one_letter_code
_entity_poly.pdbx_strand_id
1 'polypeptide(L)'
;MGRVGKDFRDAVAFAAAQFEISVDEARELIQDDWTRNGNMVPGWLPANWRDGRLMYTLQINSPIRWIDLTAAESIASLNRHLGEQLDDAFGISSVTLATLAGENREATTTIAEWLREQVLDDGNYAAGVRAHSKYGGGLCWAYWLRRQDDRLGPDPIELRAETEIHRSDIDLNYVLSLYGLECR
;
A
#
# COMPACT_ATOMS: atom_id res chain seq x y z
N MET A 1 5.76 -3.29 -4.58
CA MET A 1 6.31 -3.40 -5.94
C MET A 1 7.71 -2.78 -6.10
N GLY A 2 8.02 -1.59 -5.59
CA GLY A 2 9.37 -0.98 -5.71
C GLY A 2 10.53 -1.77 -5.11
N ARG A 3 10.28 -2.59 -4.10
CA ARG A 3 11.30 -3.41 -3.45
C ARG A 3 11.81 -4.54 -4.35
N VAL A 4 10.92 -5.23 -5.06
CA VAL A 4 11.29 -6.34 -5.95
C VAL A 4 12.27 -5.90 -7.05
N GLY A 5 12.05 -4.73 -7.66
CA GLY A 5 12.92 -4.23 -8.72
C GLY A 5 14.29 -3.74 -8.22
N LYS A 6 14.36 -3.23 -6.98
CA LYS A 6 15.62 -2.83 -6.36
C LYS A 6 16.39 -4.06 -5.88
N ASP A 7 15.75 -4.93 -5.13
CA ASP A 7 16.34 -6.14 -4.57
C ASP A 7 16.87 -7.06 -5.70
N PHE A 8 16.15 -7.14 -6.82
CA PHE A 8 16.60 -7.89 -7.99
C PHE A 8 17.86 -7.26 -8.62
N ARG A 9 17.88 -5.95 -8.84
CA ARG A 9 19.05 -5.27 -9.41
C ARG A 9 20.27 -5.38 -8.50
N ASP A 10 20.05 -5.23 -7.20
CA ASP A 10 21.10 -5.35 -6.20
C ASP A 10 21.64 -6.79 -6.14
N ALA A 11 20.76 -7.80 -6.23
CA ALA A 11 21.16 -9.21 -6.32
C ALA A 11 21.96 -9.51 -7.59
N VAL A 12 21.54 -8.99 -8.74
CA VAL A 12 22.28 -9.14 -10.01
C VAL A 12 23.65 -8.48 -9.93
N ALA A 13 23.74 -7.26 -9.44
CA ALA A 13 25.01 -6.54 -9.29
C ALA A 13 25.96 -7.28 -8.32
N PHE A 14 25.41 -7.77 -7.20
CA PHE A 14 26.18 -8.56 -6.23
C PHE A 14 26.70 -9.86 -6.85
N ALA A 15 25.85 -10.62 -7.53
CA ALA A 15 26.23 -11.88 -8.18
C ALA A 15 27.29 -11.66 -9.27
N ALA A 16 27.13 -10.64 -10.12
CA ALA A 16 28.09 -10.29 -11.13
C ALA A 16 29.48 -10.01 -10.55
N ALA A 17 29.52 -9.23 -9.46
CA ALA A 17 30.77 -8.90 -8.78
C ALA A 17 31.39 -10.10 -8.05
N GLN A 18 30.57 -10.92 -7.39
CA GLN A 18 31.06 -12.03 -6.57
C GLN A 18 31.56 -13.21 -7.40
N PHE A 19 30.91 -13.48 -8.55
CA PHE A 19 31.27 -14.62 -9.41
C PHE A 19 32.13 -14.22 -10.61
N GLU A 20 32.50 -12.94 -10.71
CA GLU A 20 33.30 -12.38 -11.81
C GLU A 20 32.71 -12.69 -13.21
N ILE A 21 31.39 -12.65 -13.31
CA ILE A 21 30.63 -12.88 -14.53
C ILE A 21 30.00 -11.58 -15.05
N SER A 22 29.51 -11.61 -16.30
CA SER A 22 28.82 -10.46 -16.88
C SER A 22 27.50 -10.17 -16.14
N VAL A 23 27.04 -8.92 -16.20
CA VAL A 23 25.75 -8.51 -15.61
C VAL A 23 24.57 -9.27 -16.25
N ASP A 24 24.68 -9.58 -17.55
CA ASP A 24 23.64 -10.31 -18.27
C ASP A 24 23.59 -11.79 -17.83
N GLU A 25 24.71 -12.41 -17.68
CA GLU A 25 24.83 -13.79 -17.17
C GLU A 25 24.35 -13.88 -15.70
N ALA A 26 24.76 -12.92 -14.85
CA ALA A 26 24.25 -12.83 -13.48
C ALA A 26 22.74 -12.65 -13.44
N ARG A 27 22.19 -11.85 -14.36
CA ARG A 27 20.74 -11.64 -14.47
C ARG A 27 20.00 -12.93 -14.82
N GLU A 28 20.49 -13.69 -15.78
CA GLU A 28 19.90 -14.98 -16.16
C GLU A 28 19.92 -15.97 -14.99
N LEU A 29 21.04 -16.10 -14.28
CA LEU A 29 21.15 -16.97 -13.11
C LEU A 29 20.19 -16.60 -11.98
N ILE A 30 20.12 -15.33 -11.63
CA ILE A 30 19.21 -14.83 -10.58
C ILE A 30 17.75 -14.99 -11.01
N GLN A 31 17.43 -14.74 -12.27
CA GLN A 31 16.08 -14.91 -12.80
C GLN A 31 15.63 -16.37 -12.76
N ASP A 32 16.50 -17.29 -13.12
CA ASP A 32 16.26 -18.73 -13.05
C ASP A 32 16.05 -19.21 -11.62
N ASP A 33 16.88 -18.75 -10.68
CA ASP A 33 16.75 -19.08 -9.27
C ASP A 33 15.42 -18.55 -8.70
N TRP A 34 15.07 -17.31 -8.99
CA TRP A 34 13.79 -16.72 -8.56
C TRP A 34 12.58 -17.47 -9.12
N THR A 35 12.64 -17.87 -10.38
CA THR A 35 11.56 -18.64 -11.04
C THR A 35 11.42 -20.03 -10.41
N ARG A 36 12.51 -20.72 -10.12
CA ARG A 36 12.51 -22.04 -9.46
C ARG A 36 11.94 -21.98 -8.05
N ASN A 37 12.14 -20.86 -7.34
CA ASN A 37 11.62 -20.63 -6.00
C ASN A 37 10.18 -20.08 -5.99
N GLY A 38 9.49 -20.05 -7.14
CA GLY A 38 8.09 -19.63 -7.27
C GLY A 38 7.89 -18.12 -7.18
N ASN A 39 8.96 -17.33 -7.26
CA ASN A 39 8.87 -15.87 -7.32
C ASN A 39 8.47 -15.41 -8.73
N MET A 40 7.84 -14.24 -8.80
CA MET A 40 7.53 -13.62 -10.08
C MET A 40 8.81 -13.25 -10.82
N VAL A 41 8.84 -13.50 -12.13
CA VAL A 41 9.93 -13.05 -12.99
C VAL A 41 10.06 -11.52 -12.89
N PRO A 42 11.24 -10.99 -12.56
CA PRO A 42 11.43 -9.56 -12.41
C PRO A 42 11.11 -8.80 -13.69
N GLY A 43 10.39 -7.69 -13.55
CA GLY A 43 9.94 -6.90 -14.69
C GLY A 43 8.67 -7.42 -15.38
N TRP A 44 8.09 -8.53 -14.90
CA TRP A 44 6.90 -9.12 -15.51
C TRP A 44 5.73 -9.13 -14.54
N LEU A 45 4.56 -8.79 -15.05
CA LEU A 45 3.28 -8.98 -14.39
C LEU A 45 2.51 -10.08 -15.14
N PRO A 46 2.22 -11.23 -14.53
CA PRO A 46 1.50 -12.30 -15.22
C PRO A 46 0.11 -11.83 -15.67
N ALA A 47 -0.33 -12.26 -16.85
CA ALA A 47 -1.67 -11.90 -17.35
C ALA A 47 -2.80 -12.29 -16.37
N ASN A 48 -2.68 -13.43 -15.70
CA ASN A 48 -3.64 -13.88 -14.71
C ASN A 48 -3.74 -12.95 -13.47
N TRP A 49 -2.72 -12.13 -13.20
CA TRP A 49 -2.84 -11.07 -12.20
C TRP A 49 -3.93 -10.06 -12.59
N ARG A 50 -3.97 -9.65 -13.84
CA ARG A 50 -4.98 -8.75 -14.39
C ARG A 50 -6.33 -9.45 -14.50
N ASP A 51 -6.33 -10.63 -15.12
CA ASP A 51 -7.56 -11.37 -15.46
C ASP A 51 -8.34 -11.83 -14.21
N GLY A 52 -7.66 -11.97 -13.06
CA GLY A 52 -8.26 -12.30 -11.77
C GLY A 52 -8.67 -11.10 -10.93
N ARG A 53 -8.67 -9.86 -11.48
CA ARG A 53 -8.96 -8.64 -10.74
C ARG A 53 -9.96 -7.76 -11.46
N LEU A 54 -10.76 -7.08 -10.64
CA LEU A 54 -11.76 -6.11 -11.10
C LEU A 54 -11.48 -4.76 -10.45
N MET A 55 -11.82 -3.71 -11.15
CA MET A 55 -11.93 -2.36 -10.58
C MET A 55 -13.36 -2.12 -10.13
N TYR A 56 -13.52 -1.65 -8.90
CA TYR A 56 -14.81 -1.32 -8.33
C TYR A 56 -14.92 0.19 -8.15
N THR A 57 -15.99 0.78 -8.67
CA THR A 57 -16.36 2.15 -8.34
C THR A 57 -17.35 2.12 -7.20
N LEU A 58 -16.96 2.69 -6.07
CA LEU A 58 -17.78 2.76 -4.87
C LEU A 58 -18.27 4.20 -4.67
N GLN A 59 -19.51 4.35 -4.24
CA GLN A 59 -20.09 5.62 -3.84
C GLN A 59 -20.48 5.57 -2.37
N ILE A 60 -20.12 6.63 -1.64
CA ILE A 60 -20.52 6.81 -0.26
C ILE A 60 -21.70 7.77 -0.25
N ASN A 61 -22.84 7.34 0.29
CA ASN A 61 -24.11 8.03 0.18
C ASN A 61 -24.44 8.95 1.38
N SER A 62 -23.48 9.18 2.26
CA SER A 62 -23.67 10.09 3.39
C SER A 62 -22.46 10.99 3.59
N PRO A 63 -22.64 12.18 4.18
CA PRO A 63 -21.52 12.99 4.63
C PRO A 63 -20.71 12.21 5.66
N ILE A 64 -19.42 12.04 5.40
CA ILE A 64 -18.51 11.33 6.28
C ILE A 64 -17.28 12.17 6.60
N ARG A 65 -16.67 11.89 7.74
CA ARG A 65 -15.40 12.50 8.17
C ARG A 65 -14.25 11.56 7.93
N TRP A 66 -13.17 12.11 7.41
CA TRP A 66 -11.91 11.41 7.22
C TRP A 66 -10.83 12.03 8.09
N ILE A 67 -10.00 11.19 8.70
CA ILE A 67 -8.77 11.66 9.33
C ILE A 67 -7.70 11.77 8.24
N ASP A 68 -7.14 12.96 8.07
CA ASP A 68 -6.01 13.18 7.16
C ASP A 68 -4.71 12.83 7.88
N LEU A 69 -4.12 11.69 7.54
CA LEU A 69 -2.86 11.25 8.15
C LEU A 69 -1.66 12.12 7.77
N THR A 70 -1.80 12.96 6.74
CA THR A 70 -0.72 13.84 6.29
C THR A 70 -0.78 15.23 6.92
N ALA A 71 -1.88 15.54 7.62
CA ALA A 71 -2.02 16.80 8.34
C ALA A 71 -1.07 16.86 9.54
N ALA A 72 -0.46 18.03 9.76
CA ALA A 72 0.47 18.25 10.86
C ALA A 72 -0.19 18.02 12.23
N GLU A 73 -1.47 18.37 12.36
CA GLU A 73 -2.28 18.19 13.55
C GLU A 73 -2.49 16.72 13.87
N SER A 74 -2.72 15.89 12.85
CA SER A 74 -2.87 14.43 13.01
C SER A 74 -1.55 13.82 13.48
N ILE A 75 -0.44 14.19 12.86
CA ILE A 75 0.90 13.71 13.25
C ILE A 75 1.25 14.14 14.68
N ALA A 76 0.97 15.40 15.04
CA ALA A 76 1.20 15.90 16.40
C ALA A 76 0.32 15.18 17.43
N SER A 77 -0.93 14.86 17.09
CA SER A 77 -1.83 14.10 17.95
C SER A 77 -1.33 12.66 18.15
N LEU A 78 -0.90 11.99 17.09
CA LEU A 78 -0.32 10.63 17.16
C LEU A 78 0.93 10.60 18.05
N ASN A 79 1.84 11.55 17.89
CA ASN A 79 3.02 11.64 18.75
C ASN A 79 2.67 11.86 20.22
N ARG A 80 1.67 12.69 20.50
CA ARG A 80 1.24 13.00 21.86
C ARG A 80 0.62 11.79 22.58
N HIS A 81 -0.17 11.00 21.87
CA HIS A 81 -0.98 9.95 22.49
C HIS A 81 -0.39 8.55 22.34
N LEU A 82 0.40 8.31 21.29
CA LEU A 82 0.97 7.00 21.01
C LEU A 82 2.50 7.00 21.01
N GLY A 83 3.16 8.16 21.11
CA GLY A 83 4.62 8.26 20.97
C GLY A 83 5.37 7.31 21.90
N GLU A 84 5.05 7.30 23.19
CA GLU A 84 5.68 6.41 24.18
C GLU A 84 5.43 4.93 23.87
N GLN A 85 4.18 4.57 23.56
CA GLN A 85 3.83 3.17 23.21
C GLN A 85 4.55 2.70 21.94
N LEU A 86 4.69 3.57 20.93
CA LEU A 86 5.33 3.22 19.67
C LEU A 86 6.86 3.14 19.82
N ASP A 87 7.44 3.95 20.71
CA ASP A 87 8.86 3.87 21.04
C ASP A 87 9.17 2.58 21.79
N ASP A 88 8.42 2.28 22.82
CA ASP A 88 8.61 1.08 23.64
C ASP A 88 8.39 -0.23 22.86
N ALA A 89 7.34 -0.29 22.04
CA ALA A 89 7.00 -1.51 21.31
C ALA A 89 7.78 -1.72 20.01
N PHE A 90 8.14 -0.63 19.32
CA PHE A 90 8.65 -0.70 17.95
C PHE A 90 9.93 0.12 17.72
N GLY A 91 10.45 0.82 18.75
CA GLY A 91 11.61 1.72 18.62
C GLY A 91 11.33 2.94 17.75
N ILE A 92 10.08 3.39 17.68
CA ILE A 92 9.67 4.55 16.90
C ILE A 92 9.57 5.76 17.82
N SER A 93 10.66 6.49 17.96
CA SER A 93 10.75 7.65 18.84
C SER A 93 9.93 8.87 18.37
N SER A 94 9.49 8.89 17.12
CA SER A 94 8.62 9.94 16.58
C SER A 94 7.81 9.45 15.39
N VAL A 95 6.51 9.73 15.41
CA VAL A 95 5.63 9.49 14.25
C VAL A 95 5.86 10.60 13.23
N THR A 96 6.17 10.19 12.02
CA THR A 96 6.38 11.06 10.85
C THR A 96 5.60 10.52 9.64
N LEU A 97 5.60 11.25 8.53
CA LEU A 97 5.06 10.72 7.27
C LEU A 97 5.79 9.44 6.82
N ALA A 98 7.09 9.34 7.09
CA ALA A 98 7.85 8.13 6.78
C ALA A 98 7.42 6.94 7.65
N THR A 99 7.08 7.17 8.91
CA THR A 99 6.51 6.15 9.81
C THR A 99 5.18 5.65 9.27
N LEU A 100 4.29 6.57 8.89
CA LEU A 100 2.93 6.25 8.39
C LEU A 100 2.95 5.55 7.03
N ALA A 101 3.92 5.87 6.18
CA ALA A 101 4.15 5.22 4.89
C ALA A 101 5.11 4.01 4.98
N GLY A 102 5.63 3.72 6.17
CA GLY A 102 6.62 2.68 6.43
C GLY A 102 6.08 1.26 6.25
N GLU A 103 6.99 0.31 6.36
CA GLU A 103 6.69 -1.12 6.21
C GLU A 103 6.45 -1.84 7.54
N ASN A 104 6.61 -1.15 8.67
CA ASN A 104 6.29 -1.72 9.97
C ASN A 104 4.77 -1.83 10.11
N ARG A 105 4.27 -3.01 9.75
CA ARG A 105 2.84 -3.29 9.70
C ARG A 105 2.20 -3.29 11.09
N GLU A 106 2.90 -3.76 12.10
CA GLU A 106 2.40 -3.79 13.47
C GLU A 106 2.20 -2.38 14.01
N ALA A 107 3.19 -1.51 13.83
CA ALA A 107 3.09 -0.11 14.24
C ALA A 107 1.95 0.63 13.49
N THR A 108 1.84 0.45 12.17
CA THR A 108 0.77 1.10 11.39
C THR A 108 -0.62 0.54 11.72
N THR A 109 -0.73 -0.73 12.09
CA THR A 109 -1.98 -1.34 12.58
C THR A 109 -2.36 -0.74 13.93
N THR A 110 -1.44 -0.66 14.89
CA THR A 110 -1.65 -0.02 16.21
C THR A 110 -2.14 1.42 16.07
N ILE A 111 -1.53 2.18 15.15
CA ILE A 111 -1.98 3.55 14.85
C ILE A 111 -3.41 3.56 14.29
N ALA A 112 -3.72 2.66 13.36
CA ALA A 112 -5.04 2.59 12.73
C ALA A 112 -6.14 2.18 13.74
N GLU A 113 -5.85 1.24 14.62
CA GLU A 113 -6.76 0.82 15.69
C GLU A 113 -7.04 1.98 16.65
N TRP A 114 -6.01 2.68 17.11
CA TRP A 114 -6.19 3.84 17.97
C TRP A 114 -7.03 4.94 17.28
N LEU A 115 -6.73 5.27 16.03
CA LEU A 115 -7.48 6.27 15.26
C LEU A 115 -8.95 5.87 15.07
N ARG A 116 -9.21 4.60 14.91
CA ARG A 116 -10.57 4.08 14.77
C ARG A 116 -11.43 4.37 15.99
N GLU A 117 -10.84 4.36 17.17
CA GLU A 117 -11.56 4.58 18.44
C GLU A 117 -11.71 6.06 18.83
N GLN A 118 -11.12 6.99 18.05
CA GLN A 118 -11.22 8.40 18.40
C GLN A 118 -12.59 8.98 18.06
N VAL A 119 -13.15 9.69 19.02
CA VAL A 119 -14.34 10.52 18.83
C VAL A 119 -13.91 11.91 18.37
N LEU A 120 -14.47 12.37 17.28
CA LEU A 120 -14.19 13.69 16.72
C LEU A 120 -14.92 14.81 17.50
N ASP A 121 -14.56 16.06 17.26
CA ASP A 121 -15.12 17.24 17.95
C ASP A 121 -16.64 17.37 17.79
N ASP A 122 -17.22 16.80 16.74
CA ASP A 122 -18.66 16.74 16.50
C ASP A 122 -19.38 15.57 17.20
N GLY A 123 -18.67 14.82 18.05
CA GLY A 123 -19.19 13.67 18.77
C GLY A 123 -19.32 12.38 17.93
N ASN A 124 -18.88 12.39 16.68
CA ASN A 124 -18.94 11.24 15.81
C ASN A 124 -17.57 10.57 15.67
N TYR A 125 -17.54 9.34 15.16
CA TYR A 125 -16.33 8.66 14.75
C TYR A 125 -15.97 9.01 13.30
N ALA A 126 -14.68 9.01 12.99
CA ALA A 126 -14.25 9.07 11.60
C ALA A 126 -14.70 7.81 10.84
N ALA A 127 -15.04 7.97 9.58
CA ALA A 127 -15.37 6.83 8.72
C ALA A 127 -14.13 6.09 8.21
N GLY A 128 -12.98 6.72 8.30
CA GLY A 128 -11.73 6.15 7.85
C GLY A 128 -10.60 7.17 7.84
N VAL A 129 -9.52 6.78 7.21
CA VAL A 129 -8.33 7.63 7.05
C VAL A 129 -8.07 7.91 5.58
N ARG A 130 -7.42 9.05 5.30
CA ARG A 130 -6.86 9.37 4.00
C ARG A 130 -5.38 9.71 4.13
N ALA A 131 -4.61 9.37 3.12
CA ALA A 131 -3.19 9.68 3.03
C ALA A 131 -2.74 9.80 1.58
N HIS A 132 -1.58 10.39 1.35
CA HIS A 132 -0.93 10.31 0.05
C HIS A 132 -0.35 8.91 -0.18
N SER A 133 -0.47 8.44 -1.42
CA SER A 133 0.17 7.19 -1.82
C SER A 133 1.69 7.32 -1.72
N LYS A 134 2.35 6.33 -1.13
CA LYS A 134 3.82 6.26 -1.10
C LYS A 134 4.45 5.98 -2.48
N TYR A 135 3.65 5.63 -3.47
CA TYR A 135 4.11 5.30 -4.82
C TYR A 135 3.84 6.41 -5.84
N GLY A 136 3.25 7.53 -5.43
CA GLY A 136 2.95 8.64 -6.33
C GLY A 136 2.00 9.66 -5.70
N GLY A 137 1.66 10.72 -6.44
CA GLY A 137 0.89 11.87 -5.94
C GLY A 137 -0.61 11.64 -5.72
N GLY A 138 -1.11 10.42 -5.85
CA GLY A 138 -2.52 10.10 -5.63
C GLY A 138 -2.88 10.02 -4.16
N LEU A 139 -4.17 10.23 -3.85
CA LEU A 139 -4.74 10.03 -2.53
C LEU A 139 -5.24 8.59 -2.38
N CYS A 140 -5.01 8.01 -1.21
CA CYS A 140 -5.54 6.73 -0.79
C CYS A 140 -6.51 6.93 0.35
N TRP A 141 -7.58 6.17 0.37
CA TRP A 141 -8.56 6.15 1.45
C TRP A 141 -8.69 4.72 1.98
N ALA A 142 -8.77 4.59 3.30
CA ALA A 142 -9.15 3.35 3.94
C ALA A 142 -10.42 3.60 4.75
N TYR A 143 -11.52 2.98 4.33
CA TYR A 143 -12.82 3.08 4.97
C TYR A 143 -13.01 1.95 5.98
N TRP A 144 -13.49 2.26 7.17
CA TRP A 144 -13.83 1.27 8.19
C TRP A 144 -15.30 0.86 8.06
N LEU A 145 -15.55 -0.42 7.88
CA LEU A 145 -16.88 -1.01 7.78
C LEU A 145 -17.53 -1.13 9.19
N ARG A 146 -17.66 0.00 9.90
CA ARG A 146 -18.08 0.02 11.30
C ARG A 146 -19.45 -0.60 11.53
N ARG A 147 -20.42 -0.22 10.69
CA ARG A 147 -21.79 -0.72 10.85
C ARG A 147 -21.86 -2.24 10.66
N GLN A 148 -21.12 -2.76 9.71
CA GLN A 148 -21.00 -4.19 9.48
C GLN A 148 -20.29 -4.88 10.64
N ASP A 149 -19.19 -4.33 11.12
CA ASP A 149 -18.41 -4.86 12.24
C ASP A 149 -19.25 -4.88 13.53
N ASP A 150 -20.01 -3.82 13.79
CA ASP A 150 -20.88 -3.67 14.97
C ASP A 150 -22.26 -4.33 14.79
N ARG A 151 -22.49 -5.04 13.67
CA ARG A 151 -23.77 -5.70 13.33
C ARG A 151 -24.97 -4.75 13.26
N LEU A 152 -24.73 -3.49 12.92
CA LEU A 152 -25.76 -2.45 12.77
C LEU A 152 -26.33 -2.37 11.34
N GLY A 153 -26.04 -3.35 10.51
CA GLY A 153 -26.44 -3.42 9.11
C GLY A 153 -25.34 -2.94 8.15
N PRO A 154 -25.66 -2.77 6.85
CA PRO A 154 -24.69 -2.37 5.85
C PRO A 154 -24.18 -0.95 6.09
N ASP A 155 -22.93 -0.71 5.74
CA ASP A 155 -22.33 0.61 5.66
C ASP A 155 -22.91 1.39 4.46
N PRO A 156 -22.92 2.74 4.50
CA PRO A 156 -23.51 3.58 3.45
C PRO A 156 -22.60 3.65 2.21
N ILE A 157 -22.15 2.51 1.74
CA ILE A 157 -21.31 2.35 0.54
C ILE A 157 -22.11 1.53 -0.47
N GLU A 158 -22.21 2.05 -1.68
CA GLU A 158 -22.84 1.36 -2.80
C GLU A 158 -21.82 1.06 -3.90
N LEU A 159 -21.87 -0.16 -4.42
CA LEU A 159 -21.18 -0.53 -5.65
C LEU A 159 -21.89 0.15 -6.84
N ARG A 160 -21.19 1.03 -7.56
CA ARG A 160 -21.70 1.73 -8.73
C ARG A 160 -21.31 1.07 -10.03
N ALA A 161 -20.10 0.55 -10.09
CA ALA A 161 -19.60 -0.15 -11.27
C ALA A 161 -18.56 -1.20 -10.89
N GLU A 162 -18.53 -2.22 -11.68
CA GLU A 162 -17.52 -3.26 -11.71
C GLU A 162 -16.95 -3.32 -13.12
N THR A 163 -15.64 -3.25 -13.28
CA THR A 163 -14.99 -3.16 -14.59
C THR A 163 -13.79 -4.08 -14.61
N GLU A 164 -13.68 -4.89 -15.65
CA GLU A 164 -12.48 -5.69 -15.91
C GLU A 164 -11.30 -4.78 -16.25
N ILE A 165 -10.12 -5.21 -15.84
CA ILE A 165 -8.87 -4.50 -16.19
C ILE A 165 -8.42 -4.99 -17.56
N HIS A 166 -8.72 -4.24 -18.60
CA HIS A 166 -8.34 -4.60 -19.97
C HIS A 166 -6.84 -4.38 -20.22
N ARG A 167 -6.29 -5.17 -21.14
CA ARG A 167 -4.90 -5.01 -21.61
C ARG A 167 -4.61 -3.61 -22.17
N SER A 168 -5.62 -2.96 -22.72
CA SER A 168 -5.55 -1.60 -23.29
C SER A 168 -5.86 -0.50 -22.28
N ASP A 169 -6.02 -0.83 -21.00
CA ASP A 169 -6.27 0.17 -19.96
C ASP A 169 -5.13 1.19 -19.90
N ILE A 170 -5.48 2.48 -19.95
CA ILE A 170 -4.52 3.57 -20.07
C ILE A 170 -3.70 3.69 -18.78
N ASP A 171 -4.35 3.59 -17.63
CA ASP A 171 -3.69 3.75 -16.33
C ASP A 171 -2.78 2.55 -16.03
N LEU A 172 -3.22 1.32 -16.37
CA LEU A 172 -2.37 0.14 -16.30
C LEU A 172 -1.12 0.31 -17.16
N ASN A 173 -1.28 0.69 -18.42
CA ASN A 173 -0.15 0.85 -19.36
C ASN A 173 0.79 1.98 -18.92
N TYR A 174 0.26 3.07 -18.38
CA TYR A 174 1.07 4.14 -17.79
C TYR A 174 1.93 3.61 -16.63
N VAL A 175 1.33 2.88 -15.68
CA VAL A 175 2.04 2.31 -14.53
C VAL A 175 3.08 1.27 -14.98
N LEU A 176 2.74 0.40 -15.93
CA LEU A 176 3.68 -0.57 -16.48
C LEU A 176 4.90 0.12 -17.10
N SER A 177 4.66 1.16 -17.91
CA SER A 177 5.74 1.95 -18.50
C SER A 177 6.60 2.66 -17.45
N LEU A 178 5.96 3.28 -16.44
CA LEU A 178 6.65 3.99 -15.36
C LEU A 178 7.62 3.10 -14.56
N TYR A 179 7.24 1.85 -14.35
CA TYR A 179 8.03 0.88 -13.58
C TYR A 179 8.84 -0.09 -14.45
N GLY A 180 8.83 0.08 -15.77
CA GLY A 180 9.52 -0.82 -16.69
C GLY A 180 9.01 -2.26 -16.62
N LEU A 181 7.70 -2.43 -16.43
CA LEU A 181 7.05 -3.72 -16.32
C LEU A 181 6.36 -4.09 -17.64
N GLU A 182 6.30 -5.38 -17.95
CA GLU A 182 5.50 -5.95 -19.01
C GLU A 182 4.38 -6.83 -18.43
N CYS A 183 3.17 -6.75 -18.98
CA CYS A 183 2.08 -7.66 -18.64
C CYS A 183 1.85 -8.63 -19.81
N ARG A 184 2.18 -9.91 -19.60
CA ARG A 184 2.06 -10.98 -20.60
C ARG A 184 1.24 -12.14 -20.06
#